data_c8dffaaaabd553ac048f8b26b5a5e5bc
#
_entry.id   c8dffaaaabd553ac048f8b26b5a5e5bc
#
_cell.length_a   1.000
_cell.length_b   1.000
_cell.length_c   1.000
_cell.angle_alpha   90.00
_cell.angle_beta   90.00
_cell.angle_gamma   90.00
#
_symmetry.space_group_name_H-M   'P 1'
#
loop_
_entity.id
_entity.type
_entity.pdbx_description
1 polymer ?
#
loop_
_entity_poly.entity_id
_entity_poly.type
_entity_poly.pdbx_seq_one_letter_code
_entity_poly.pdbx_strand_id
1 'polypeptide(L)'
;MTRSTLTPAFHIPVLLLGRIRVRGAALLIALALLTVFPGCARATSATLAEAESASSIAVDRTRAQAIVGNLRKITADNGIEELKSVNIGGIEQWISVRGRDRDNPILLFIHGGPAVTEMPGSWFYQSAWEDYFTVVQWDQRGAGKTMASSDPETLAQDLTLDRFVSDADELVAYLRESYGKEKIFVLGHSWGTIIGLNLALRRPEWLHAYIGMGQAINFEENEQLGTQFALQAARMSGNQEAVKELESILPYPEPGKQLAIPKVITQRKWLTYFGGMTWNRHDLSFQEDAALLSPDYSKNDIDARDYIGITAMAILPEMANLDFTKITKVECPVFIFAGEHDQATSSLLAKRWFTKLQAPQKQLVWFEDVAHEIQFEVPGKLLFHLVTDVRPLAVRAGDGPPAE
;
A
#
# COMPACT_ATOMS: atom_id res chain seq x y z
N MET A 1 -36.52 -38.36 -16.55
CA MET A 1 -35.44 -38.97 -15.70
C MET A 1 -34.18 -38.17 -15.95
N THR A 2 -34.01 -37.10 -15.19
CA THR A 2 -32.86 -36.18 -15.28
C THR A 2 -32.15 -36.21 -13.93
N ARG A 3 -30.92 -36.73 -13.92
CA ARG A 3 -30.05 -36.73 -12.74
C ARG A 3 -29.32 -35.39 -12.63
N SER A 4 -29.64 -34.66 -11.59
CA SER A 4 -28.90 -33.51 -11.10
C SER A 4 -27.64 -33.98 -10.39
N THR A 5 -26.47 -33.53 -10.82
CA THR A 5 -25.21 -33.72 -10.13
C THR A 5 -24.90 -32.49 -9.25
N LEU A 6 -25.04 -32.70 -7.96
CA LEU A 6 -24.64 -31.75 -6.91
C LEU A 6 -23.10 -31.78 -6.78
N THR A 7 -22.47 -30.64 -6.94
CA THR A 7 -21.07 -30.39 -6.58
C THR A 7 -20.97 -30.24 -5.05
N PRO A 8 -20.02 -30.87 -4.36
CA PRO A 8 -19.87 -30.71 -2.92
C PRO A 8 -19.21 -29.37 -2.59
N ALA A 9 -19.89 -28.56 -1.81
CA ALA A 9 -19.32 -27.40 -1.14
C ALA A 9 -18.29 -27.90 -0.10
N PHE A 10 -17.04 -27.49 -0.27
CA PHE A 10 -16.00 -27.69 0.74
C PHE A 10 -16.26 -26.72 1.89
N HIS A 11 -16.84 -27.23 2.99
CA HIS A 11 -16.81 -26.56 4.27
C HIS A 11 -15.42 -26.76 4.88
N ILE A 12 -14.67 -25.68 4.99
CA ILE A 12 -13.45 -25.63 5.80
C ILE A 12 -13.93 -25.37 7.24
N PRO A 13 -13.66 -26.29 8.18
CA PRO A 13 -14.03 -26.02 9.56
C PRO A 13 -13.12 -24.93 10.14
N VAL A 14 -13.70 -23.80 10.47
CA VAL A 14 -13.10 -22.76 11.30
C VAL A 14 -13.09 -23.26 12.75
N LEU A 15 -12.20 -24.18 13.06
CA LEU A 15 -11.97 -24.63 14.44
C LEU A 15 -10.46 -24.61 14.71
N LEU A 16 -10.09 -23.81 15.70
CA LEU A 16 -8.77 -23.68 16.31
C LEU A 16 -7.71 -22.81 15.56
N LEU A 17 -8.01 -21.54 15.37
CA LEU A 17 -6.95 -20.54 15.46
C LEU A 17 -7.06 -19.87 16.81
N GLY A 18 -6.51 -20.54 17.83
CA GLY A 18 -6.24 -19.92 19.11
C GLY A 18 -5.44 -18.64 18.89
N ARG A 19 -5.74 -17.63 19.69
CA ARG A 19 -5.06 -16.32 19.70
C ARG A 19 -3.54 -16.49 19.78
N ILE A 20 -2.89 -16.68 18.65
CA ILE A 20 -1.43 -16.51 18.53
C ILE A 20 -1.25 -15.01 18.33
N ARG A 21 -1.06 -14.31 19.45
CA ARG A 21 -0.52 -12.94 19.43
C ARG A 21 0.90 -13.03 18.91
N VAL A 22 1.08 -12.86 17.63
CA VAL A 22 2.38 -12.53 17.05
C VAL A 22 2.60 -11.05 17.34
N ARG A 23 3.35 -10.75 18.43
CA ARG A 23 3.78 -9.40 18.74
C ARG A 23 4.69 -8.92 17.63
N GLY A 24 4.30 -7.84 17.00
CA GLY A 24 5.08 -6.89 16.22
C GLY A 24 6.36 -7.44 15.60
N ALA A 25 6.21 -8.09 14.47
CA ALA A 25 7.25 -8.18 13.47
C ALA A 25 6.54 -8.34 12.13
N ALA A 26 6.66 -7.38 11.26
CA ALA A 26 6.68 -7.69 9.84
C ALA A 26 7.70 -8.80 9.69
N LEU A 27 7.26 -9.97 9.40
CA LEU A 27 7.84 -11.30 9.47
C LEU A 27 9.35 -11.35 9.15
N LEU A 28 10.21 -11.12 10.16
CA LEU A 28 11.60 -11.53 10.19
C LEU A 28 11.76 -12.47 11.38
N ILE A 29 11.72 -13.76 11.11
CA ILE A 29 12.01 -14.80 12.10
C ILE A 29 13.52 -14.75 12.39
N ALA A 30 13.91 -14.21 13.53
CA ALA A 30 15.23 -14.43 14.10
C ALA A 30 15.16 -15.57 15.11
N LEU A 31 15.66 -16.75 14.74
CA LEU A 31 15.90 -17.87 15.65
C LEU A 31 17.25 -17.66 16.32
N ALA A 32 17.28 -17.16 17.57
CA ALA A 32 18.48 -17.08 18.37
C ALA A 32 18.61 -18.33 19.24
N LEU A 33 19.70 -19.06 19.05
CA LEU A 33 20.16 -20.17 19.89
C LEU A 33 20.68 -19.63 21.23
N LEU A 34 20.05 -20.05 22.33
CA LEU A 34 20.54 -19.87 23.70
C LEU A 34 21.74 -20.79 23.95
N THR A 35 22.92 -20.23 24.14
CA THR A 35 24.02 -20.89 24.81
C THR A 35 24.14 -20.31 26.23
N VAL A 36 23.94 -21.19 27.21
CA VAL A 36 24.08 -20.92 28.63
C VAL A 36 25.58 -20.88 28.99
N PHE A 37 26.07 -19.80 29.57
CA PHE A 37 27.27 -19.77 30.40
C PHE A 37 26.97 -19.17 31.77
N PRO A 38 27.39 -19.82 32.89
CA PRO A 38 27.22 -19.29 34.23
C PRO A 38 28.45 -18.47 34.64
N GLY A 39 28.23 -17.27 35.11
CA GLY A 39 29.36 -16.47 35.70
C GLY A 39 28.96 -15.14 36.30
N CYS A 40 28.76 -15.13 37.61
CA CYS A 40 28.91 -14.05 38.60
C CYS A 40 28.28 -12.69 38.40
N ALA A 41 27.38 -12.45 39.31
CA ALA A 41 26.83 -11.20 39.83
C ALA A 41 27.74 -9.95 39.71
N ARG A 42 27.20 -8.94 39.01
CA ARG A 42 27.26 -7.54 39.39
C ARG A 42 25.97 -6.86 38.91
N ALA A 43 24.91 -7.04 39.67
CA ALA A 43 23.73 -6.20 39.56
C ALA A 43 24.06 -4.87 40.21
N THR A 44 24.16 -3.80 39.43
CA THR A 44 24.06 -2.44 39.97
C THR A 44 23.86 -1.43 38.86
N SER A 45 22.87 -0.57 38.99
CA SER A 45 22.67 0.77 38.41
C SER A 45 22.36 0.89 36.91
N ALA A 46 22.65 -0.06 36.04
CA ALA A 46 22.29 0.01 34.61
C ALA A 46 20.77 -0.21 34.38
N THR A 47 20.15 -1.08 35.17
CA THR A 47 18.74 -1.46 34.98
C THR A 47 17.73 -0.35 35.30
N LEU A 48 18.08 0.58 36.22
CA LEU A 48 17.20 1.72 36.53
C LEU A 48 17.28 2.82 35.43
N ALA A 49 18.49 3.08 34.94
CA ALA A 49 18.69 4.05 33.85
C ALA A 49 18.09 3.56 32.52
N GLU A 50 18.15 2.26 32.21
CA GLU A 50 17.50 1.66 31.06
C GLU A 50 15.96 1.64 31.19
N ALA A 51 15.44 1.38 32.40
CA ALA A 51 14.00 1.45 32.69
C ALA A 51 13.46 2.89 32.65
N GLU A 52 14.23 3.88 33.14
CA GLU A 52 13.90 5.30 33.06
C GLU A 52 14.01 5.80 31.60
N SER A 53 14.98 5.34 30.81
CA SER A 53 15.13 5.64 29.41
C SER A 53 13.98 5.03 28.58
N ALA A 54 13.59 3.78 28.84
CA ALA A 54 12.44 3.15 28.19
C ALA A 54 11.11 3.81 28.59
N SER A 55 10.97 4.28 29.85
CA SER A 55 9.81 5.04 30.32
C SER A 55 9.75 6.43 29.67
N SER A 56 10.89 7.10 29.48
CA SER A 56 10.95 8.41 28.82
C SER A 56 10.61 8.32 27.32
N ILE A 57 11.03 7.25 26.64
CA ILE A 57 10.68 7.00 25.22
C ILE A 57 9.17 6.69 25.09
N ALA A 58 8.60 5.93 26.02
CA ALA A 58 7.15 5.63 26.00
C ALA A 58 6.27 6.86 26.29
N VAL A 59 6.74 7.79 27.11
CA VAL A 59 6.06 9.09 27.38
C VAL A 59 6.16 10.02 26.16
N ASP A 60 7.20 9.88 25.35
CA ASP A 60 7.48 10.76 24.22
C ASP A 60 6.58 10.47 22.98
N ARG A 61 6.05 9.25 22.82
CA ARG A 61 5.19 8.91 21.66
C ARG A 61 3.91 9.74 21.63
N THR A 62 3.18 9.84 22.72
CA THR A 62 1.93 10.62 22.79
C THR A 62 2.20 12.10 22.49
N ARG A 63 3.32 12.61 23.02
CA ARG A 63 3.78 13.98 22.74
C ARG A 63 4.17 14.15 21.27
N ALA A 64 4.88 13.19 20.68
CA ALA A 64 5.25 13.23 19.25
C ALA A 64 4.02 13.20 18.35
N GLN A 65 3.04 12.34 18.63
CA GLN A 65 1.74 12.32 17.92
C GLN A 65 1.00 13.65 18.04
N ALA A 66 0.97 14.26 19.23
CA ALA A 66 0.37 15.57 19.45
C ALA A 66 1.07 16.68 18.65
N ILE A 67 2.40 16.64 18.57
CA ILE A 67 3.21 17.57 17.77
C ILE A 67 2.86 17.40 16.28
N VAL A 68 2.87 16.18 15.75
CA VAL A 68 2.51 15.88 14.37
C VAL A 68 1.09 16.37 14.06
N GLY A 69 0.11 16.07 14.94
CA GLY A 69 -1.27 16.52 14.79
C GLY A 69 -1.39 18.05 14.75
N ASN A 70 -0.68 18.75 15.62
CA ASN A 70 -0.67 20.21 15.64
C ASN A 70 -0.03 20.82 14.38
N LEU A 71 1.08 20.26 13.90
CA LEU A 71 1.75 20.73 12.67
C LEU A 71 0.90 20.53 11.43
N ARG A 72 0.08 19.47 11.41
CA ARG A 72 -0.82 19.14 10.29
C ARG A 72 -2.17 19.83 10.36
N LYS A 73 -2.47 20.55 11.43
CA LYS A 73 -3.77 21.20 11.58
C LYS A 73 -4.04 22.16 10.42
N ILE A 74 -5.17 21.97 9.77
CA ILE A 74 -5.64 22.85 8.71
C ILE A 74 -6.37 24.03 9.37
N THR A 75 -5.85 25.25 9.16
CA THR A 75 -6.37 26.48 9.77
C THR A 75 -6.94 27.44 8.72
N ALA A 76 -6.94 27.08 7.45
CA ALA A 76 -7.54 27.88 6.39
C ALA A 76 -9.07 27.84 6.49
N ASP A 77 -9.72 28.99 6.27
CA ASP A 77 -11.18 29.15 6.42
C ASP A 77 -11.95 28.23 5.46
N ASN A 78 -11.44 28.02 4.23
CA ASN A 78 -12.01 27.10 3.24
C ASN A 78 -11.37 25.70 3.30
N GLY A 79 -10.67 25.38 4.40
CA GLY A 79 -10.02 24.09 4.57
C GLY A 79 -10.99 22.94 4.89
N ILE A 80 -10.50 21.72 4.71
CA ILE A 80 -11.19 20.49 5.08
C ILE A 80 -10.25 19.56 5.84
N GLU A 81 -10.73 19.02 6.96
CA GLU A 81 -10.01 18.04 7.79
C GLU A 81 -11.04 17.09 8.39
N GLU A 82 -11.23 15.94 7.74
CA GLU A 82 -12.22 14.93 8.13
C GLU A 82 -11.57 13.57 8.23
N LEU A 83 -11.89 12.84 9.30
CA LEU A 83 -11.60 11.42 9.48
C LEU A 83 -12.91 10.74 9.83
N LYS A 84 -13.42 9.91 8.93
CA LYS A 84 -14.77 9.32 9.07
C LYS A 84 -14.89 7.97 8.40
N SER A 85 -15.91 7.20 8.78
CA SER A 85 -16.36 6.04 8.03
C SER A 85 -17.45 6.44 7.02
N VAL A 86 -17.52 5.68 5.94
CA VAL A 86 -18.53 5.78 4.89
C VAL A 86 -18.98 4.37 4.54
N ASN A 87 -20.29 4.17 4.35
CA ASN A 87 -20.81 2.88 3.93
C ASN A 87 -20.46 2.65 2.44
N ILE A 88 -19.53 1.73 2.20
CA ILE A 88 -19.04 1.33 0.88
C ILE A 88 -19.07 -0.19 0.81
N GLY A 89 -19.73 -0.74 -0.21
CA GLY A 89 -19.82 -2.18 -0.38
C GLY A 89 -20.49 -2.88 0.80
N GLY A 90 -21.43 -2.21 1.46
CA GLY A 90 -22.21 -2.75 2.58
C GLY A 90 -21.49 -2.77 3.92
N ILE A 91 -20.28 -2.20 4.03
CA ILE A 91 -19.54 -2.06 5.28
C ILE A 91 -19.05 -0.62 5.48
N GLU A 92 -18.80 -0.26 6.76
CA GLU A 92 -18.20 1.02 7.11
C GLU A 92 -16.71 1.01 6.76
N GLN A 93 -16.31 1.80 5.77
CA GLN A 93 -14.90 1.94 5.36
C GLN A 93 -14.38 3.34 5.73
N TRP A 94 -13.19 3.40 6.29
CA TRP A 94 -12.61 4.63 6.81
C TRP A 94 -11.88 5.42 5.72
N ILE A 95 -12.14 6.73 5.70
CA ILE A 95 -11.44 7.70 4.86
C ILE A 95 -10.95 8.87 5.69
N SER A 96 -9.81 9.42 5.27
CA SER A 96 -9.32 10.73 5.71
C SER A 96 -9.40 11.69 4.51
N VAL A 97 -10.04 12.86 4.69
CA VAL A 97 -10.19 13.88 3.65
C VAL A 97 -9.55 15.16 4.15
N ARG A 98 -8.51 15.62 3.47
CA ARG A 98 -7.70 16.75 3.93
C ARG A 98 -7.29 17.64 2.77
N GLY A 99 -7.45 18.96 2.95
CA GLY A 99 -7.02 19.98 1.97
C GLY A 99 -7.13 21.37 2.56
N ARG A 100 -6.22 22.26 2.22
CA ARG A 100 -6.25 23.65 2.70
C ARG A 100 -7.31 24.49 1.98
N ASP A 101 -7.80 24.01 0.85
CA ASP A 101 -8.85 24.63 0.08
C ASP A 101 -9.78 23.56 -0.51
N ARG A 102 -11.09 23.61 -0.18
CA ARG A 102 -12.11 22.67 -0.69
C ARG A 102 -12.31 22.77 -2.19
N ASP A 103 -11.95 23.90 -2.80
CA ASP A 103 -12.04 24.10 -4.24
C ASP A 103 -10.93 23.39 -5.01
N ASN A 104 -9.88 22.94 -4.32
CA ASN A 104 -8.86 22.09 -4.92
C ASN A 104 -9.46 20.79 -5.50
N PRO A 105 -8.89 20.25 -6.58
CA PRO A 105 -9.31 18.96 -7.12
C PRO A 105 -9.02 17.83 -6.12
N ILE A 106 -9.91 16.83 -6.10
CA ILE A 106 -9.73 15.64 -5.26
C ILE A 106 -8.64 14.75 -5.84
N LEU A 107 -7.75 14.27 -4.97
CA LEU A 107 -6.78 13.21 -5.25
C LEU A 107 -7.05 12.02 -4.30
N LEU A 108 -7.68 10.97 -4.82
CA LEU A 108 -7.87 9.72 -4.10
C LEU A 108 -6.61 8.87 -4.18
N PHE A 109 -6.02 8.53 -3.02
CA PHE A 109 -4.91 7.61 -2.90
C PHE A 109 -5.42 6.20 -2.56
N ILE A 110 -5.20 5.24 -3.45
CA ILE A 110 -5.53 3.82 -3.28
C ILE A 110 -4.25 3.09 -2.88
N HIS A 111 -4.15 2.69 -1.61
CA HIS A 111 -2.95 2.12 -1.02
C HIS A 111 -2.58 0.73 -1.57
N GLY A 112 -1.35 0.35 -1.33
CA GLY A 112 -0.74 -0.93 -1.71
C GLY A 112 -1.11 -2.12 -0.81
N GLY A 113 -0.35 -3.18 -0.91
CA GLY A 113 -0.51 -4.41 -0.14
C GLY A 113 -0.82 -5.63 -1.00
N PRO A 114 -2.02 -6.26 -0.91
CA PRO A 114 -3.26 -5.80 -0.26
C PRO A 114 -3.15 -5.57 1.25
N ALA A 115 -4.04 -4.72 1.76
CA ALA A 115 -4.20 -4.39 3.19
C ALA A 115 -3.03 -3.67 3.89
N VAL A 116 -2.06 -3.12 3.16
CA VAL A 116 -1.00 -2.27 3.71
C VAL A 116 -1.44 -0.81 3.61
N THR A 117 -2.17 -0.34 4.63
CA THR A 117 -2.72 1.02 4.64
C THR A 117 -1.64 2.10 4.69
N GLU A 118 -1.80 3.13 3.89
CA GLU A 118 -0.91 4.30 3.82
C GLU A 118 -1.32 5.42 4.79
N MET A 119 -2.59 5.47 5.17
CA MET A 119 -3.15 6.53 6.00
C MET A 119 -2.31 6.83 7.26
N PRO A 120 -1.82 5.83 8.04
CA PRO A 120 -1.05 6.11 9.25
C PRO A 120 0.32 6.74 8.99
N GLY A 121 0.94 6.47 7.84
CA GLY A 121 2.24 7.05 7.43
C GLY A 121 2.12 8.34 6.62
N SER A 122 0.92 8.68 6.14
CA SER A 122 0.69 9.77 5.19
C SER A 122 1.12 11.15 5.70
N TRP A 123 1.14 11.36 7.01
CA TRP A 123 1.57 12.61 7.62
C TRP A 123 2.99 13.02 7.20
N PHE A 124 3.83 12.06 6.85
CA PHE A 124 5.21 12.30 6.45
C PHE A 124 5.32 13.00 5.09
N TYR A 125 4.50 12.59 4.11
CA TYR A 125 4.63 13.07 2.73
C TYR A 125 3.45 13.94 2.25
N GLN A 126 2.25 13.76 2.81
CA GLN A 126 1.02 14.31 2.29
C GLN A 126 0.82 15.81 2.59
N SER A 127 1.38 16.32 3.71
CA SER A 127 1.06 17.67 4.18
C SER A 127 1.22 18.78 3.13
N ALA A 128 2.25 18.67 2.28
CA ALA A 128 2.46 19.61 1.19
C ALA A 128 1.54 19.39 -0.02
N TRP A 129 0.93 18.21 -0.15
CA TRP A 129 -0.06 17.95 -1.21
C TRP A 129 -1.38 18.65 -0.92
N GLU A 130 -1.69 18.84 0.37
CA GLU A 130 -2.92 19.47 0.87
C GLU A 130 -3.03 20.95 0.46
N ASP A 131 -1.92 21.58 0.01
CA ASP A 131 -1.92 22.94 -0.58
C ASP A 131 -2.52 22.95 -2.00
N TYR A 132 -2.48 21.83 -2.72
CA TYR A 132 -2.81 21.74 -4.14
C TYR A 132 -3.96 20.81 -4.45
N PHE A 133 -4.31 19.92 -3.52
CA PHE A 133 -5.35 18.90 -3.66
C PHE A 133 -6.16 18.78 -2.37
N THR A 134 -7.41 18.38 -2.51
CA THR A 134 -8.14 17.71 -1.43
C THR A 134 -7.75 16.22 -1.49
N VAL A 135 -6.83 15.82 -0.62
CA VAL A 135 -6.27 14.45 -0.60
C VAL A 135 -7.18 13.54 0.20
N VAL A 136 -7.53 12.40 -0.40
CA VAL A 136 -8.31 11.35 0.25
C VAL A 136 -7.44 10.12 0.43
N GLN A 137 -7.17 9.74 1.67
CA GLN A 137 -6.65 8.42 2.03
C GLN A 137 -7.83 7.50 2.36
N TRP A 138 -7.71 6.24 1.98
CA TRP A 138 -8.76 5.24 2.17
C TRP A 138 -8.19 3.96 2.77
N ASP A 139 -8.70 3.55 3.92
CA ASP A 139 -8.47 2.22 4.46
C ASP A 139 -9.45 1.26 3.78
N GLN A 140 -8.95 0.53 2.82
CA GLN A 140 -9.74 -0.42 2.04
C GLN A 140 -10.32 -1.52 2.93
N ARG A 141 -11.30 -2.25 2.41
CA ARG A 141 -11.81 -3.49 3.00
C ARG A 141 -10.66 -4.38 3.49
N GLY A 142 -10.71 -4.81 4.75
CA GLY A 142 -9.65 -5.63 5.35
C GLY A 142 -8.35 -4.92 5.68
N ALA A 143 -8.31 -3.58 5.70
CA ALA A 143 -7.14 -2.77 6.02
C ALA A 143 -7.41 -1.77 7.15
N GLY A 144 -6.40 -1.46 7.94
CA GLY A 144 -6.35 -0.36 8.91
C GLY A 144 -7.59 -0.23 9.80
N LYS A 145 -8.14 0.97 9.88
CA LYS A 145 -9.34 1.27 10.69
C LYS A 145 -10.57 0.51 10.21
N THR A 146 -10.71 0.28 8.90
CA THR A 146 -11.81 -0.53 8.35
C THR A 146 -11.75 -1.94 8.90
N MET A 147 -10.58 -2.58 8.92
CA MET A 147 -10.39 -3.88 9.54
C MET A 147 -10.64 -3.85 11.05
N ALA A 148 -10.12 -2.82 11.75
CA ALA A 148 -10.25 -2.68 13.19
C ALA A 148 -11.72 -2.55 13.67
N SER A 149 -12.59 -1.99 12.83
CA SER A 149 -14.01 -1.76 13.10
C SER A 149 -14.95 -2.79 12.48
N SER A 150 -14.42 -3.80 11.78
CA SER A 150 -15.22 -4.81 11.09
C SER A 150 -15.16 -6.17 11.81
N ASP A 151 -16.16 -7.01 11.54
CA ASP A 151 -16.13 -8.41 11.91
C ASP A 151 -15.27 -9.20 10.88
N PRO A 152 -14.15 -9.84 11.30
CA PRO A 152 -13.25 -10.54 10.40
C PRO A 152 -13.91 -11.70 9.63
N GLU A 153 -14.90 -12.37 10.22
CA GLU A 153 -15.59 -13.50 9.57
C GLU A 153 -16.47 -13.00 8.42
N THR A 154 -17.15 -11.88 8.62
CA THR A 154 -17.96 -11.22 7.59
C THR A 154 -17.07 -10.68 6.46
N LEU A 155 -15.96 -10.03 6.79
CA LEU A 155 -15.03 -9.52 5.80
C LEU A 155 -14.44 -10.62 4.91
N ALA A 156 -14.05 -11.76 5.52
CA ALA A 156 -13.40 -12.86 4.80
C ALA A 156 -14.27 -13.46 3.69
N GLN A 157 -15.60 -13.31 3.76
CA GLN A 157 -16.54 -13.87 2.79
C GLN A 157 -16.56 -13.09 1.46
N ASP A 158 -16.09 -11.85 1.44
CA ASP A 158 -16.22 -10.94 0.30
C ASP A 158 -14.91 -10.22 -0.06
N LEU A 159 -13.78 -10.91 0.14
CA LEU A 159 -12.45 -10.44 -0.25
C LEU A 159 -12.12 -10.94 -1.67
N THR A 160 -12.69 -10.29 -2.68
CA THR A 160 -12.43 -10.56 -4.10
C THR A 160 -11.92 -9.31 -4.83
N LEU A 161 -11.16 -9.46 -5.89
CA LEU A 161 -10.68 -8.33 -6.67
C LEU A 161 -11.85 -7.48 -7.22
N ASP A 162 -12.92 -8.12 -7.70
CA ASP A 162 -14.11 -7.40 -8.21
C ASP A 162 -14.78 -6.59 -7.09
N ARG A 163 -14.82 -7.10 -5.85
CA ARG A 163 -15.36 -6.34 -4.72
C ARG A 163 -14.51 -5.11 -4.39
N PHE A 164 -13.17 -5.23 -4.39
CA PHE A 164 -12.30 -4.07 -4.19
C PHE A 164 -12.45 -3.01 -5.29
N VAL A 165 -12.58 -3.43 -6.54
CA VAL A 165 -12.84 -2.51 -7.67
C VAL A 165 -14.21 -1.86 -7.54
N SER A 166 -15.22 -2.59 -7.10
CA SER A 166 -16.57 -2.07 -6.88
C SER A 166 -16.63 -1.13 -5.68
N ASP A 167 -15.86 -1.42 -4.60
CA ASP A 167 -15.71 -0.49 -3.47
C ASP A 167 -15.07 0.84 -3.94
N ALA A 168 -14.07 0.79 -4.82
CA ALA A 168 -13.47 1.98 -5.39
C ALA A 168 -14.43 2.77 -6.28
N ASP A 169 -15.27 2.08 -7.08
CA ASP A 169 -16.33 2.70 -7.91
C ASP A 169 -17.34 3.44 -7.01
N GLU A 170 -17.82 2.79 -5.94
CA GLU A 170 -18.74 3.37 -4.97
C GLU A 170 -18.12 4.56 -4.21
N LEU A 171 -16.85 4.43 -3.78
CA LEU A 171 -16.13 5.52 -3.11
C LEU A 171 -15.95 6.74 -4.02
N VAL A 172 -15.56 6.54 -5.29
CA VAL A 172 -15.41 7.64 -6.23
C VAL A 172 -16.75 8.32 -6.50
N ALA A 173 -17.85 7.56 -6.64
CA ALA A 173 -19.19 8.12 -6.76
C ALA A 173 -19.55 8.98 -5.54
N TYR A 174 -19.32 8.45 -4.33
CA TYR A 174 -19.54 9.17 -3.07
C TYR A 174 -18.73 10.48 -2.98
N LEU A 175 -17.44 10.42 -3.31
CA LEU A 175 -16.56 11.61 -3.27
C LEU A 175 -17.02 12.69 -4.25
N ARG A 176 -17.36 12.32 -5.47
CA ARG A 176 -17.86 13.24 -6.49
C ARG A 176 -19.14 13.93 -6.05
N GLU A 177 -20.09 13.17 -5.54
CA GLU A 177 -21.39 13.70 -5.07
C GLU A 177 -21.21 14.58 -3.82
N SER A 178 -20.51 14.06 -2.79
CA SER A 178 -20.40 14.74 -1.49
C SER A 178 -19.61 16.04 -1.53
N TYR A 179 -18.65 16.15 -2.46
CA TYR A 179 -17.79 17.32 -2.60
C TYR A 179 -18.07 18.14 -3.87
N GLY A 180 -19.12 17.81 -4.62
CA GLY A 180 -19.55 18.58 -5.80
C GLY A 180 -18.54 18.56 -6.95
N LYS A 181 -17.81 17.45 -7.14
CA LYS A 181 -16.79 17.31 -8.18
C LYS A 181 -17.28 16.44 -9.33
N GLU A 182 -17.16 16.92 -10.57
CA GLU A 182 -17.50 16.11 -11.75
C GLU A 182 -16.48 14.99 -11.98
N LYS A 183 -15.21 15.26 -11.74
CA LYS A 183 -14.10 14.32 -11.89
C LYS A 183 -13.15 14.43 -10.71
N ILE A 184 -12.35 13.36 -10.50
CA ILE A 184 -11.28 13.34 -9.51
C ILE A 184 -10.00 12.77 -10.11
N PHE A 185 -8.88 12.92 -9.42
CA PHE A 185 -7.68 12.15 -9.68
C PHE A 185 -7.69 10.86 -8.87
N VAL A 186 -7.23 9.77 -9.47
CA VAL A 186 -7.01 8.49 -8.79
C VAL A 186 -5.54 8.12 -8.90
N LEU A 187 -4.85 8.04 -7.75
CA LEU A 187 -3.50 7.55 -7.62
C LEU A 187 -3.54 6.18 -6.94
N GLY A 188 -3.18 5.14 -7.68
CA GLY A 188 -2.98 3.80 -7.12
C GLY A 188 -1.50 3.55 -6.85
N HIS A 189 -1.17 2.96 -5.69
CA HIS A 189 0.17 2.50 -5.37
C HIS A 189 0.21 0.97 -5.30
N SER A 190 1.17 0.34 -6.01
CA SER A 190 1.36 -1.11 -5.92
C SER A 190 0.08 -1.92 -6.20
N TRP A 191 -0.44 -2.70 -5.25
CA TRP A 191 -1.76 -3.32 -5.30
C TRP A 191 -2.86 -2.32 -5.70
N GLY A 192 -2.81 -1.10 -5.20
CA GLY A 192 -3.76 -0.04 -5.53
C GLY A 192 -3.77 0.31 -7.03
N THR A 193 -2.70 0.00 -7.78
CA THR A 193 -2.68 0.20 -9.23
C THR A 193 -3.58 -0.79 -9.97
N ILE A 194 -3.78 -1.98 -9.40
CA ILE A 194 -4.69 -2.98 -9.95
C ILE A 194 -6.12 -2.47 -9.86
N ILE A 195 -6.51 -1.95 -8.70
CA ILE A 195 -7.82 -1.36 -8.46
C ILE A 195 -8.00 -0.10 -9.32
N GLY A 196 -7.02 0.81 -9.28
CA GLY A 196 -7.09 2.10 -9.98
C GLY A 196 -7.14 1.95 -11.51
N LEU A 197 -6.40 1.00 -12.10
CA LEU A 197 -6.46 0.75 -13.53
C LEU A 197 -7.82 0.14 -13.94
N ASN A 198 -8.35 -0.81 -13.17
CA ASN A 198 -9.68 -1.37 -13.42
C ASN A 198 -10.78 -0.29 -13.28
N LEU A 199 -10.67 0.61 -12.31
CA LEU A 199 -11.56 1.76 -12.18
C LEU A 199 -11.45 2.71 -13.39
N ALA A 200 -10.23 3.01 -13.85
CA ALA A 200 -9.99 3.84 -15.02
C ALA A 200 -10.55 3.24 -16.32
N LEU A 201 -10.58 1.91 -16.43
CA LEU A 201 -11.23 1.20 -17.53
C LEU A 201 -12.76 1.21 -17.40
N ARG A 202 -13.30 1.16 -16.18
CA ARG A 202 -14.74 1.11 -15.88
C ARG A 202 -15.40 2.49 -15.93
N ARG A 203 -14.71 3.53 -15.46
CA ARG A 203 -15.24 4.90 -15.28
C ARG A 203 -14.27 6.00 -15.77
N PRO A 204 -13.78 5.93 -17.00
CA PRO A 204 -12.83 6.94 -17.51
C PRO A 204 -13.41 8.36 -17.47
N GLU A 205 -14.73 8.51 -17.59
CA GLU A 205 -15.45 9.78 -17.58
C GLU A 205 -15.46 10.46 -16.19
N TRP A 206 -15.20 9.74 -15.11
CA TRP A 206 -15.13 10.27 -13.74
C TRP A 206 -13.74 10.74 -13.34
N LEU A 207 -12.73 10.52 -14.19
CA LEU A 207 -11.35 10.78 -13.86
C LEU A 207 -10.78 11.96 -14.65
N HIS A 208 -10.11 12.89 -13.94
CA HIS A 208 -9.19 13.83 -14.58
C HIS A 208 -7.97 13.09 -15.12
N ALA A 209 -7.45 12.15 -14.34
CA ALA A 209 -6.40 11.21 -14.73
C ALA A 209 -6.35 10.01 -13.78
N TYR A 210 -5.83 8.91 -14.29
CA TYR A 210 -5.31 7.80 -13.52
C TYR A 210 -3.79 7.94 -13.38
N ILE A 211 -3.28 7.76 -12.15
CA ILE A 211 -1.85 7.77 -11.82
C ILE A 211 -1.49 6.40 -11.23
N GLY A 212 -0.66 5.65 -11.92
CA GLY A 212 -0.12 4.38 -11.44
C GLY A 212 1.28 4.57 -10.88
N MET A 213 1.46 4.43 -9.57
CA MET A 213 2.74 4.50 -8.88
C MET A 213 3.16 3.09 -8.46
N GLY A 214 4.32 2.60 -8.94
CA GLY A 214 4.66 1.20 -8.82
C GLY A 214 3.62 0.31 -9.52
N GLN A 215 3.45 0.50 -10.84
CA GLN A 215 2.37 -0.10 -11.64
C GLN A 215 2.53 -1.61 -11.82
N ALA A 216 1.62 -2.40 -11.26
CA ALA A 216 1.53 -3.83 -11.51
C ALA A 216 1.01 -4.12 -12.93
N ILE A 217 1.67 -5.01 -13.68
CA ILE A 217 1.32 -5.35 -15.07
C ILE A 217 1.03 -6.83 -15.27
N ASN A 218 1.99 -7.69 -14.92
CA ASN A 218 1.86 -9.14 -15.04
C ASN A 218 2.48 -9.78 -13.81
N PHE A 219 1.69 -10.51 -13.06
CA PHE A 219 2.13 -11.01 -11.77
C PHE A 219 3.21 -12.09 -11.92
N GLU A 220 3.00 -13.07 -12.80
CA GLU A 220 3.94 -14.18 -12.97
C GLU A 220 5.33 -13.69 -13.42
N GLU A 221 5.38 -12.85 -14.46
CA GLU A 221 6.63 -12.27 -14.97
C GLU A 221 7.30 -11.39 -13.91
N ASN A 222 6.51 -10.63 -13.14
CA ASN A 222 7.02 -9.80 -12.04
C ASN A 222 7.72 -10.63 -10.96
N GLU A 223 7.08 -11.70 -10.50
CA GLU A 223 7.66 -12.60 -9.49
C GLU A 223 8.95 -13.27 -9.99
N GLN A 224 9.00 -13.65 -11.26
CA GLN A 224 10.21 -14.20 -11.89
C GLN A 224 11.34 -13.17 -11.89
N LEU A 225 11.09 -11.94 -12.32
CA LEU A 225 12.09 -10.87 -12.38
C LEU A 225 12.59 -10.49 -10.98
N GLY A 226 11.69 -10.31 -10.01
CA GLY A 226 12.06 -10.00 -8.63
C GLY A 226 12.90 -11.09 -7.98
N THR A 227 12.59 -12.36 -8.26
CA THR A 227 13.39 -13.51 -7.76
C THR A 227 14.77 -13.55 -8.40
N GLN A 228 14.85 -13.33 -9.71
CA GLN A 228 16.13 -13.25 -10.43
C GLN A 228 17.01 -12.13 -9.89
N PHE A 229 16.44 -10.95 -9.68
CA PHE A 229 17.11 -9.80 -9.06
C PHE A 229 17.68 -10.17 -7.69
N ALA A 230 16.84 -10.68 -6.78
CA ALA A 230 17.25 -11.03 -5.42
C ALA A 230 18.35 -12.10 -5.41
N LEU A 231 18.24 -13.14 -6.24
CA LEU A 231 19.23 -14.21 -6.34
C LEU A 231 20.56 -13.69 -6.93
N GLN A 232 20.51 -12.84 -7.93
CA GLN A 232 21.71 -12.22 -8.50
C GLN A 232 22.41 -11.32 -7.48
N ALA A 233 21.66 -10.47 -6.76
CA ALA A 233 22.21 -9.60 -5.71
C ALA A 233 22.82 -10.42 -4.56
N ALA A 234 22.16 -11.53 -4.14
CA ALA A 234 22.68 -12.45 -3.13
C ALA A 234 24.02 -13.06 -3.53
N ARG A 235 24.14 -13.50 -4.77
CA ARG A 235 25.39 -14.09 -5.30
C ARG A 235 26.50 -13.05 -5.41
N MET A 236 26.19 -11.85 -5.90
CA MET A 236 27.17 -10.76 -6.06
C MET A 236 27.68 -10.24 -4.70
N SER A 237 26.82 -10.20 -3.67
CA SER A 237 27.21 -9.79 -2.31
C SER A 237 27.89 -10.91 -1.50
N GLY A 238 27.92 -12.14 -2.02
CA GLY A 238 28.45 -13.30 -1.30
C GLY A 238 27.56 -13.76 -0.15
N ASN A 239 26.28 -13.36 -0.07
CA ASN A 239 25.35 -13.75 0.98
C ASN A 239 24.85 -15.18 0.77
N GLN A 240 25.55 -16.15 1.37
CA GLN A 240 25.27 -17.57 1.21
C GLN A 240 23.92 -17.99 1.80
N GLU A 241 23.44 -17.33 2.86
CA GLU A 241 22.11 -17.58 3.43
C GLU A 241 21.01 -17.21 2.43
N ALA A 242 21.10 -16.01 1.85
CA ALA A 242 20.17 -15.55 0.84
C ALA A 242 20.15 -16.47 -0.40
N VAL A 243 21.33 -16.87 -0.90
CA VAL A 243 21.44 -17.81 -2.02
C VAL A 243 20.74 -19.10 -1.70
N LYS A 244 21.04 -19.72 -0.54
CA LYS A 244 20.43 -20.98 -0.11
C LYS A 244 18.91 -20.90 0.01
N GLU A 245 18.39 -19.83 0.66
CA GLU A 245 16.95 -19.66 0.84
C GLU A 245 16.25 -19.43 -0.50
N LEU A 246 16.78 -18.55 -1.36
CA LEU A 246 16.21 -18.28 -2.67
C LEU A 246 16.25 -19.49 -3.61
N GLU A 247 17.33 -20.26 -3.62
CA GLU A 247 17.42 -21.49 -4.40
C GLU A 247 16.42 -22.56 -3.90
N SER A 248 16.13 -22.58 -2.60
CA SER A 248 15.19 -23.56 -2.01
C SER A 248 13.74 -23.37 -2.45
N ILE A 249 13.37 -22.18 -2.89
CA ILE A 249 12.00 -21.88 -3.34
C ILE A 249 11.78 -22.11 -4.84
N LEU A 250 12.86 -22.36 -5.60
CA LEU A 250 12.76 -22.53 -7.05
C LEU A 250 12.10 -23.87 -7.44
N PRO A 251 11.36 -23.93 -8.54
CA PRO A 251 10.94 -22.82 -9.37
C PRO A 251 9.93 -21.90 -8.64
N TYR A 252 10.06 -20.58 -8.83
CA TYR A 252 9.12 -19.64 -8.27
C TYR A 252 8.94 -18.42 -9.21
N PRO A 253 7.69 -18.06 -9.54
CA PRO A 253 6.48 -18.83 -9.29
C PRO A 253 6.47 -20.13 -10.11
N GLU A 254 5.74 -21.15 -9.64
CA GLU A 254 5.56 -22.36 -10.42
C GLU A 254 4.45 -22.15 -11.45
N PRO A 255 4.72 -22.26 -12.77
CA PRO A 255 3.71 -22.01 -13.79
C PRO A 255 2.47 -22.89 -13.59
N GLY A 256 1.30 -22.24 -13.63
CA GLY A 256 0.01 -22.94 -13.50
C GLY A 256 -0.31 -23.51 -12.12
N LYS A 257 0.49 -23.22 -11.10
CA LYS A 257 0.23 -23.62 -9.71
C LYS A 257 -0.14 -22.42 -8.84
N GLN A 258 -0.87 -22.71 -7.77
CA GLN A 258 -1.17 -21.74 -6.74
C GLN A 258 0.13 -21.30 -6.02
N LEU A 259 0.23 -20.00 -5.71
CA LEU A 259 1.36 -19.46 -4.98
C LEU A 259 1.44 -20.02 -3.56
N ALA A 260 2.59 -20.55 -3.21
CA ALA A 260 2.87 -21.02 -1.86
C ALA A 260 3.33 -19.84 -0.99
N ILE A 261 2.55 -19.49 0.03
CA ILE A 261 2.82 -18.37 0.94
C ILE A 261 4.27 -18.36 1.48
N PRO A 262 4.84 -19.48 1.95
CA PRO A 262 6.24 -19.50 2.42
C PRO A 262 7.23 -19.05 1.33
N LYS A 263 7.00 -19.42 0.06
CA LYS A 263 7.86 -19.00 -1.05
C LYS A 263 7.74 -17.49 -1.31
N VAL A 264 6.52 -16.94 -1.24
CA VAL A 264 6.28 -15.48 -1.35
C VAL A 264 7.05 -14.73 -0.26
N ILE A 265 6.94 -15.18 0.98
CA ILE A 265 7.62 -14.55 2.14
C ILE A 265 9.14 -14.58 1.94
N THR A 266 9.70 -15.71 1.55
CA THR A 266 11.15 -15.84 1.32
C THR A 266 11.63 -14.91 0.21
N GLN A 267 10.89 -14.85 -0.91
CA GLN A 267 11.21 -13.98 -2.03
C GLN A 267 11.16 -12.50 -1.60
N ARG A 268 10.08 -12.06 -0.92
CA ARG A 268 9.92 -10.67 -0.45
C ARG A 268 10.98 -10.27 0.58
N LYS A 269 11.34 -11.16 1.51
CA LYS A 269 12.45 -10.95 2.47
C LYS A 269 13.71 -10.49 1.74
N TRP A 270 14.14 -11.26 0.76
CA TRP A 270 15.41 -11.01 0.08
C TRP A 270 15.33 -9.91 -0.97
N LEU A 271 14.19 -9.76 -1.65
CA LEU A 271 13.95 -8.61 -2.52
C LEU A 271 14.05 -7.30 -1.75
N THR A 272 13.42 -7.22 -0.57
CA THR A 272 13.49 -6.04 0.31
C THR A 272 14.92 -5.83 0.81
N TYR A 273 15.57 -6.87 1.32
CA TYR A 273 16.94 -6.79 1.83
C TYR A 273 17.95 -6.25 0.79
N PHE A 274 17.77 -6.58 -0.48
CA PHE A 274 18.63 -6.10 -1.56
C PHE A 274 18.17 -4.79 -2.21
N GLY A 275 17.23 -4.07 -1.59
CA GLY A 275 16.85 -2.73 -2.03
C GLY A 275 15.81 -2.69 -3.16
N GLY A 276 15.12 -3.80 -3.44
CA GLY A 276 14.09 -3.84 -4.49
C GLY A 276 12.74 -3.25 -4.07
N MET A 277 12.53 -3.00 -2.76
CA MET A 277 11.39 -2.26 -2.22
C MET A 277 11.72 -0.79 -1.96
N THR A 278 12.89 -0.53 -1.39
CA THR A 278 13.39 0.83 -1.12
C THR A 278 14.87 0.90 -1.44
N TRP A 279 15.27 1.90 -2.22
CA TRP A 279 16.63 1.99 -2.70
C TRP A 279 17.63 2.18 -1.55
N ASN A 280 18.71 1.38 -1.55
CA ASN A 280 19.75 1.38 -0.51
C ASN A 280 19.26 1.19 0.93
N ARG A 281 18.09 0.55 1.13
CA ARG A 281 17.59 0.14 2.44
C ARG A 281 17.39 -1.37 2.46
N HIS A 282 17.52 -1.97 3.66
CA HIS A 282 17.41 -3.41 3.85
C HIS A 282 16.06 -3.85 4.45
N ASP A 283 15.23 -2.88 4.87
CA ASP A 283 13.94 -3.10 5.51
C ASP A 283 12.98 -1.91 5.28
N LEU A 284 11.78 -2.04 5.83
CA LEU A 284 10.72 -1.03 5.81
C LEU A 284 10.40 -0.45 7.20
N SER A 285 11.30 -0.59 8.17
CA SER A 285 11.09 -0.16 9.55
C SER A 285 10.72 1.32 9.67
N PHE A 286 11.28 2.17 8.82
CA PHE A 286 10.95 3.60 8.80
C PHE A 286 9.48 3.90 8.48
N GLN A 287 8.80 3.06 7.69
CA GLN A 287 7.35 3.20 7.44
C GLN A 287 6.54 2.77 8.66
N GLU A 288 6.99 1.72 9.35
CA GLU A 288 6.38 1.28 10.60
C GLU A 288 6.52 2.34 11.68
N ASP A 289 7.72 2.93 11.83
CA ASP A 289 7.99 4.02 12.76
C ASP A 289 7.13 5.26 12.42
N ALA A 290 7.01 5.62 11.13
CA ALA A 290 6.13 6.71 10.71
C ALA A 290 4.66 6.42 11.08
N ALA A 291 4.17 5.21 10.84
CA ALA A 291 2.82 4.80 11.20
C ALA A 291 2.57 4.86 12.72
N LEU A 292 3.57 4.50 13.53
CA LEU A 292 3.48 4.61 15.00
C LEU A 292 3.31 6.05 15.49
N LEU A 293 3.74 7.03 14.73
CA LEU A 293 3.62 8.47 15.06
C LEU A 293 2.34 9.11 14.49
N SER A 294 1.49 8.33 13.82
CA SER A 294 0.23 8.84 13.29
C SER A 294 -0.64 9.48 14.37
N PRO A 295 -1.11 10.72 14.17
CA PRO A 295 -2.10 11.32 15.05
C PRO A 295 -3.52 10.73 14.83
N ASP A 296 -3.75 10.10 13.68
CA ASP A 296 -5.05 9.62 13.23
C ASP A 296 -5.35 8.16 13.64
N TYR A 297 -4.32 7.45 14.16
CA TYR A 297 -4.40 6.02 14.50
C TYR A 297 -4.20 5.76 15.98
N SER A 298 -5.18 5.09 16.59
CA SER A 298 -5.06 4.54 17.94
C SER A 298 -4.13 3.31 17.94
N LYS A 299 -3.76 2.86 19.14
CA LYS A 299 -3.00 1.59 19.26
C LYS A 299 -3.77 0.40 18.66
N ASN A 300 -5.10 0.38 18.83
CA ASN A 300 -5.95 -0.69 18.32
C ASN A 300 -5.94 -0.72 16.78
N ASP A 301 -5.97 0.44 16.13
CA ASP A 301 -5.90 0.54 14.67
C ASP A 301 -4.52 0.07 14.14
N ILE A 302 -3.44 0.33 14.88
CA ILE A 302 -2.11 -0.16 14.54
C ILE A 302 -2.02 -1.69 14.71
N ASP A 303 -2.56 -2.22 15.83
CA ASP A 303 -2.58 -3.67 16.10
C ASP A 303 -3.43 -4.42 15.05
N ALA A 304 -4.45 -3.78 14.46
CA ALA A 304 -5.25 -4.37 13.39
C ALA A 304 -4.46 -4.64 12.09
N ARG A 305 -3.29 -4.03 11.92
CA ARG A 305 -2.37 -4.34 10.81
C ARG A 305 -1.87 -5.79 10.84
N ASP A 306 -1.93 -6.45 12.00
CA ASP A 306 -1.57 -7.87 12.13
C ASP A 306 -2.51 -8.80 11.32
N TYR A 307 -3.68 -8.30 10.90
CA TYR A 307 -4.64 -9.03 10.08
C TYR A 307 -4.38 -8.94 8.56
N ILE A 308 -3.33 -8.25 8.12
CA ILE A 308 -2.91 -8.15 6.70
C ILE A 308 -2.90 -9.52 6.02
N GLY A 309 -2.44 -10.55 6.72
CA GLY A 309 -2.37 -11.92 6.23
C GLY A 309 -3.71 -12.48 5.76
N ILE A 310 -4.82 -12.12 6.37
CA ILE A 310 -6.16 -12.61 6.00
C ILE A 310 -6.51 -12.10 4.59
N THR A 311 -6.40 -10.81 4.38
CA THR A 311 -6.72 -10.19 3.08
C THR A 311 -5.74 -10.64 1.99
N ALA A 312 -4.44 -10.67 2.30
CA ALA A 312 -3.43 -11.13 1.35
C ALA A 312 -3.66 -12.58 0.90
N MET A 313 -3.98 -13.48 1.83
CA MET A 313 -4.26 -14.88 1.51
C MET A 313 -5.52 -15.06 0.66
N ALA A 314 -6.56 -14.27 0.90
CA ALA A 314 -7.81 -14.34 0.13
C ALA A 314 -7.59 -13.87 -1.33
N ILE A 315 -6.80 -12.82 -1.53
CA ILE A 315 -6.60 -12.19 -2.85
C ILE A 315 -5.47 -12.83 -3.67
N LEU A 316 -4.50 -13.47 -3.03
CA LEU A 316 -3.33 -14.02 -3.71
C LEU A 316 -3.65 -14.95 -4.90
N PRO A 317 -4.68 -15.82 -4.86
CA PRO A 317 -5.06 -16.64 -6.00
C PRO A 317 -5.52 -15.84 -7.21
N GLU A 318 -6.20 -14.70 -7.01
CA GLU A 318 -6.63 -13.83 -8.10
C GLU A 318 -5.46 -13.01 -8.64
N MET A 319 -4.58 -12.51 -7.77
CA MET A 319 -3.35 -11.80 -8.16
C MET A 319 -2.44 -12.68 -9.02
N ALA A 320 -2.34 -13.97 -8.72
CA ALA A 320 -1.51 -14.90 -9.50
C ALA A 320 -1.90 -14.96 -10.98
N ASN A 321 -3.16 -14.62 -11.31
CA ASN A 321 -3.67 -14.60 -12.69
C ASN A 321 -3.66 -13.20 -13.32
N LEU A 322 -3.12 -12.19 -12.62
CA LEU A 322 -3.13 -10.82 -13.12
C LEU A 322 -2.27 -10.67 -14.37
N ASP A 323 -2.88 -10.19 -15.45
CA ASP A 323 -2.20 -9.87 -16.70
C ASP A 323 -2.86 -8.67 -17.41
N PHE A 324 -2.26 -7.51 -17.27
CA PHE A 324 -2.64 -6.29 -17.97
C PHE A 324 -1.88 -6.06 -19.28
N THR A 325 -1.04 -6.98 -19.72
CA THR A 325 -0.26 -6.83 -20.98
C THR A 325 -1.15 -6.66 -22.21
N LYS A 326 -2.39 -7.15 -22.14
CA LYS A 326 -3.39 -7.05 -23.18
C LYS A 326 -4.19 -5.74 -23.16
N ILE A 327 -4.11 -4.98 -22.08
CA ILE A 327 -4.74 -3.66 -22.00
C ILE A 327 -3.86 -2.67 -22.76
N THR A 328 -4.32 -2.27 -23.93
CA THR A 328 -3.60 -1.37 -24.83
C THR A 328 -4.23 0.00 -24.97
N LYS A 329 -5.40 0.22 -24.35
CA LYS A 329 -6.13 1.49 -24.42
C LYS A 329 -6.82 1.81 -23.10
N VAL A 330 -6.70 3.08 -22.68
CA VAL A 330 -7.42 3.69 -21.55
C VAL A 330 -8.01 5.01 -22.04
N GLU A 331 -9.26 5.29 -21.69
CA GLU A 331 -10.00 6.45 -22.25
C GLU A 331 -9.85 7.73 -21.39
N CYS A 332 -9.12 7.69 -20.30
CA CYS A 332 -8.74 8.88 -19.53
C CYS A 332 -7.22 9.13 -19.63
N PRO A 333 -6.71 10.32 -19.25
CA PRO A 333 -5.29 10.59 -19.12
C PRO A 333 -4.60 9.61 -18.14
N VAL A 334 -3.38 9.15 -18.48
CA VAL A 334 -2.61 8.16 -17.71
C VAL A 334 -1.21 8.67 -17.40
N PHE A 335 -0.86 8.66 -16.13
CA PHE A 335 0.51 8.91 -15.66
C PHE A 335 1.05 7.64 -15.00
N ILE A 336 2.28 7.28 -15.32
CA ILE A 336 2.97 6.18 -14.64
C ILE A 336 4.20 6.76 -13.94
N PHE A 337 4.25 6.59 -12.63
CA PHE A 337 5.36 6.97 -11.78
C PHE A 337 6.12 5.72 -11.40
N ALA A 338 7.36 5.63 -11.87
CA ALA A 338 8.18 4.43 -11.78
C ALA A 338 9.55 4.73 -11.16
N GLY A 339 9.87 4.08 -10.06
CA GLY A 339 11.23 4.11 -9.50
C GLY A 339 12.16 3.22 -10.31
N GLU A 340 13.37 3.70 -10.59
CA GLU A 340 14.36 2.99 -11.41
C GLU A 340 14.67 1.59 -10.90
N HIS A 341 14.71 1.43 -9.58
CA HIS A 341 15.10 0.21 -8.89
C HIS A 341 13.91 -0.61 -8.35
N ASP A 342 12.68 -0.27 -8.73
CA ASP A 342 11.50 -1.01 -8.30
C ASP A 342 11.51 -2.45 -8.86
N GLN A 343 11.63 -3.41 -7.94
CA GLN A 343 11.56 -4.84 -8.21
C GLN A 343 10.34 -5.50 -7.56
N ALA A 344 9.58 -4.74 -6.77
CA ALA A 344 8.32 -5.21 -6.19
C ALA A 344 7.21 -5.24 -7.25
N THR A 345 7.14 -4.18 -8.06
CA THR A 345 6.37 -4.10 -9.29
C THR A 345 7.29 -3.58 -10.40
N SER A 346 7.92 -4.50 -11.10
CA SER A 346 9.03 -4.20 -12.01
C SER A 346 8.76 -3.01 -12.94
N SER A 347 9.50 -1.93 -12.74
CA SER A 347 9.41 -0.72 -13.57
C SER A 347 9.70 -0.98 -15.04
N LEU A 348 10.48 -2.04 -15.37
CA LEU A 348 10.69 -2.46 -16.75
C LEU A 348 9.42 -3.03 -17.39
N LEU A 349 8.61 -3.78 -16.63
CA LEU A 349 7.31 -4.26 -17.10
C LEU A 349 6.36 -3.09 -17.34
N ALA A 350 6.27 -2.18 -16.38
CA ALA A 350 5.46 -0.98 -16.49
C ALA A 350 5.86 -0.15 -17.72
N LYS A 351 7.15 0.08 -17.95
CA LYS A 351 7.68 0.81 -19.11
C LYS A 351 7.35 0.10 -20.43
N ARG A 352 7.50 -1.24 -20.50
CA ARG A 352 7.16 -2.00 -21.71
C ARG A 352 5.67 -1.91 -22.05
N TRP A 353 4.81 -2.04 -21.05
CA TRP A 353 3.37 -1.89 -21.21
C TRP A 353 3.00 -0.46 -21.63
N PHE A 354 3.53 0.55 -20.93
CA PHE A 354 3.27 1.95 -21.22
C PHE A 354 3.62 2.35 -22.66
N THR A 355 4.68 1.77 -23.23
CA THR A 355 5.06 2.04 -24.63
C THR A 355 3.94 1.70 -25.61
N LYS A 356 3.17 0.63 -25.34
CA LYS A 356 2.07 0.13 -26.19
C LYS A 356 0.72 0.78 -25.83
N LEU A 357 0.60 1.37 -24.64
CA LEU A 357 -0.64 1.97 -24.17
C LEU A 357 -1.02 3.16 -25.04
N GLN A 358 -2.33 3.28 -25.33
CA GLN A 358 -2.97 4.45 -25.92
C GLN A 358 -3.85 5.11 -24.86
N ALA A 359 -3.74 6.43 -24.71
CA ALA A 359 -4.58 7.24 -23.85
C ALA A 359 -4.68 8.66 -24.42
N PRO A 360 -5.70 9.47 -24.05
CA PRO A 360 -5.84 10.85 -24.51
C PRO A 360 -4.62 11.71 -24.20
N GLN A 361 -4.01 11.48 -23.04
CA GLN A 361 -2.70 11.99 -22.65
C GLN A 361 -2.02 10.90 -21.84
N LYS A 362 -0.71 10.70 -22.05
CA LYS A 362 0.07 9.76 -21.23
C LYS A 362 1.47 10.28 -20.97
N GLN A 363 1.97 10.04 -19.75
CA GLN A 363 3.34 10.39 -19.36
C GLN A 363 3.91 9.31 -18.45
N LEU A 364 5.18 8.94 -18.71
CA LEU A 364 5.98 8.11 -17.81
C LEU A 364 6.99 9.02 -17.11
N VAL A 365 6.91 9.07 -15.79
CA VAL A 365 7.88 9.76 -14.94
C VAL A 365 8.80 8.72 -14.34
N TRP A 366 10.09 8.86 -14.59
CA TRP A 366 11.13 7.95 -14.14
C TRP A 366 11.91 8.60 -12.99
N PHE A 367 11.92 7.95 -11.82
CA PHE A 367 12.62 8.43 -10.64
C PHE A 367 13.93 7.68 -10.49
N GLU A 368 15.06 8.35 -10.76
CA GLU A 368 16.40 7.83 -10.56
C GLU A 368 16.71 7.66 -9.07
N ASP A 369 17.49 6.62 -8.72
CA ASP A 369 17.88 6.29 -7.34
C ASP A 369 16.67 6.05 -6.40
N VAL A 370 15.57 5.49 -6.89
CA VAL A 370 14.33 5.23 -6.18
C VAL A 370 13.82 3.84 -6.53
N ALA A 371 13.25 3.13 -5.57
CA ALA A 371 12.59 1.86 -5.81
C ALA A 371 11.05 1.98 -5.75
N HIS A 372 10.39 1.17 -4.93
CA HIS A 372 8.93 1.03 -4.93
C HIS A 372 8.20 2.12 -4.14
N GLU A 373 8.82 2.62 -3.06
CA GLU A 373 8.19 3.50 -2.07
C GLU A 373 8.44 4.99 -2.39
N ILE A 374 8.11 5.42 -3.62
CA ILE A 374 8.40 6.76 -4.17
C ILE A 374 7.93 7.87 -3.22
N GLN A 375 6.75 7.70 -2.57
CA GLN A 375 6.16 8.66 -1.65
C GLN A 375 7.00 8.85 -0.38
N PHE A 376 7.75 7.83 0.03
CA PHE A 376 8.66 7.91 1.17
C PHE A 376 10.10 8.25 0.75
N GLU A 377 10.55 7.76 -0.40
CA GLU A 377 11.93 7.93 -0.84
C GLU A 377 12.19 9.34 -1.37
N VAL A 378 11.27 9.90 -2.16
CA VAL A 378 11.44 11.21 -2.81
C VAL A 378 10.15 12.06 -2.80
N PRO A 379 9.56 12.33 -1.62
CA PRO A 379 8.25 12.98 -1.51
C PRO A 379 8.17 14.34 -2.23
N GLY A 380 9.27 15.11 -2.24
CA GLY A 380 9.34 16.40 -2.91
C GLY A 380 9.33 16.28 -4.44
N LYS A 381 10.05 15.30 -5.02
CA LYS A 381 10.01 15.06 -6.47
C LYS A 381 8.64 14.55 -6.90
N LEU A 382 8.02 13.68 -6.10
CA LEU A 382 6.67 13.19 -6.36
C LEU A 382 5.66 14.35 -6.38
N LEU A 383 5.66 15.22 -5.36
CA LEU A 383 4.80 16.40 -5.33
C LEU A 383 5.02 17.31 -6.53
N PHE A 384 6.27 17.55 -6.90
CA PHE A 384 6.59 18.36 -8.07
C PHE A 384 5.82 17.86 -9.31
N HIS A 385 5.88 16.57 -9.62
CA HIS A 385 5.19 16.00 -10.78
C HIS A 385 3.66 15.98 -10.61
N LEU A 386 3.14 15.76 -9.40
CA LEU A 386 1.70 15.88 -9.15
C LEU A 386 1.19 17.30 -9.45
N VAL A 387 1.96 18.32 -9.08
CA VAL A 387 1.55 19.73 -9.26
C VAL A 387 1.79 20.21 -10.70
N THR A 388 2.94 19.89 -11.30
CA THR A 388 3.32 20.42 -12.61
C THR A 388 2.73 19.67 -13.78
N ASP A 389 2.59 18.34 -13.66
CA ASP A 389 2.21 17.48 -14.77
C ASP A 389 0.74 17.03 -14.69
N VAL A 390 0.26 16.70 -13.48
CA VAL A 390 -1.05 16.08 -13.26
C VAL A 390 -2.13 17.12 -12.98
N ARG A 391 -1.95 17.97 -11.96
CA ARG A 391 -2.93 18.97 -11.52
C ARG A 391 -3.45 19.88 -12.64
N PRO A 392 -2.64 20.31 -13.62
CA PRO A 392 -3.11 21.16 -14.71
C PRO A 392 -4.28 20.62 -15.53
N LEU A 393 -4.54 19.31 -15.48
CA LEU A 393 -5.71 18.71 -16.14
C LEU A 393 -7.02 19.18 -15.50
N ALA A 394 -7.10 19.19 -14.17
CA ALA A 394 -8.25 19.65 -13.43
C ALA A 394 -8.44 21.18 -13.60
N VAL A 395 -7.35 21.94 -13.45
CA VAL A 395 -7.39 23.40 -13.60
C VAL A 395 -7.90 23.82 -14.98
N ARG A 396 -7.43 23.16 -16.06
CA ARG A 396 -7.95 23.41 -17.43
C ARG A 396 -9.42 23.02 -17.60
N ALA A 397 -9.91 22.07 -16.81
CA ALA A 397 -11.32 21.67 -16.78
C ALA A 397 -12.20 22.59 -15.89
N GLY A 398 -11.61 23.61 -15.25
CA GLY A 398 -12.32 24.51 -14.33
C GLY A 398 -12.54 23.93 -12.93
N ASP A 399 -11.86 22.83 -12.60
CA ASP A 399 -11.88 22.22 -11.26
C ASP A 399 -10.61 22.61 -10.49
N GLY A 400 -10.71 23.68 -9.75
CA GLY A 400 -9.63 24.23 -8.93
C GLY A 400 -10.07 25.58 -8.33
N PRO A 401 -9.31 26.12 -7.37
CA PRO A 401 -9.60 27.44 -6.80
C PRO A 401 -9.61 28.49 -7.91
N PRO A 402 -10.42 29.54 -7.75
CA PRO A 402 -10.42 30.68 -8.67
C PRO A 402 -8.99 31.20 -8.86
N ALA A 403 -8.68 31.63 -10.09
CA ALA A 403 -7.39 32.30 -10.34
C ALA A 403 -7.34 33.58 -9.50
N GLU A 404 -6.26 33.76 -8.70
CA GLU A 404 -5.98 34.97 -7.96
C GLU A 404 -5.76 36.17 -8.90
#